data_7dc953f42f8aeccfece4572312870473
#
_entry.id   7dc953f42f8aeccfece4572312870473
#
_cell.length_a   1.000
_cell.length_b   1.000
_cell.length_c   1.000
_cell.angle_alpha   90.00
_cell.angle_beta   90.00
_cell.angle_gamma   90.00
#
_symmetry.space_group_name_H-M   'P 1'
#
loop_
_entity.id
_entity.type
_entity.pdbx_description
1 polymer ?
#
loop_
_entity_poly.entity_id
_entity_poly.type
_entity_poly.pdbx_seq_one_letter_code
_entity_poly.pdbx_strand_id
1 'polypeptide(L)'
;MDLFDAPRGLTVDLFAGGGGASSGLEWATGRSPDIAINHDTAAVSLHKANHPETQHYVSDVFTVDPTEATKGEPVALLWASPDCTHHSKARGAAPNRDKKRRALAWVVTRWAGQVQPSVIMLENVQEFADWGPLVGPVGDRQPCPRRKGRTFRQWVRSLEKLGYEVEWKLLNAAQHGAPTSRTRLFVVARRDGLPITWPTPTHGPGLKPFKTAAECIDWSEPMCSIFSTPAEAKTWGQQHDRNTPRRPLADKTMARIARGIRKFVVENPEPFIVGDQAPVFVPRYGEREGQK
;
A
#
# COMPACT_ATOMS: atom_id res chain seq x y z
N MET A 1 -19.40 11.33 18.56
CA MET A 1 -18.91 12.22 17.49
C MET A 1 -18.96 11.37 16.22
N ASP A 2 -19.98 11.59 15.43
CA ASP A 2 -20.20 10.82 14.20
C ASP A 2 -19.04 11.07 13.24
N LEU A 3 -18.45 9.98 12.73
CA LEU A 3 -17.45 10.03 11.65
C LEU A 3 -18.01 10.68 10.35
N PHE A 4 -19.28 11.01 10.35
CA PHE A 4 -20.03 11.57 9.22
C PHE A 4 -20.10 13.11 9.17
N ASP A 5 -19.53 13.83 10.14
CA ASP A 5 -19.24 15.26 10.00
C ASP A 5 -17.93 15.52 9.24
N ALA A 6 -17.67 14.70 8.20
CA ALA A 6 -16.58 14.97 7.30
C ALA A 6 -16.81 16.34 6.62
N PRO A 7 -15.80 17.21 6.53
CA PRO A 7 -15.95 18.49 5.88
C PRO A 7 -16.55 18.31 4.49
N ARG A 8 -17.57 19.12 4.14
CA ARG A 8 -18.17 19.10 2.80
C ARG A 8 -17.11 19.50 1.79
N GLY A 9 -16.90 18.68 0.77
CA GLY A 9 -15.91 18.93 -0.26
C GLY A 9 -15.51 17.66 -1.00
N LEU A 10 -14.63 17.81 -1.97
CA LEU A 10 -14.15 16.72 -2.81
C LEU A 10 -13.20 15.80 -2.02
N THR A 11 -13.25 14.53 -2.37
CA THR A 11 -12.23 13.53 -1.99
C THR A 11 -11.36 13.21 -3.21
N VAL A 12 -10.05 13.37 -3.07
CA VAL A 12 -9.06 13.18 -4.14
C VAL A 12 -8.13 12.04 -3.78
N ASP A 13 -7.97 11.05 -4.68
CA ASP A 13 -7.00 9.94 -4.56
C ASP A 13 -5.84 10.15 -5.55
N LEU A 14 -4.68 10.55 -5.03
CA LEU A 14 -3.44 10.67 -5.81
C LEU A 14 -2.66 9.36 -5.79
N PHE A 15 -2.11 9.00 -6.94
CA PHE A 15 -1.43 7.71 -7.16
C PHE A 15 -2.39 6.52 -7.04
N ALA A 16 -3.65 6.75 -7.37
CA ALA A 16 -4.71 5.76 -7.31
C ALA A 16 -4.34 4.50 -8.09
N GLY A 17 -4.20 3.38 -7.40
CA GLY A 17 -3.95 2.09 -8.03
C GLY A 17 -5.23 1.48 -8.60
N GLY A 18 -5.48 0.20 -8.34
CA GLY A 18 -6.72 -0.48 -8.73
C GLY A 18 -7.94 -0.21 -7.84
N GLY A 19 -7.88 0.77 -6.94
CA GLY A 19 -9.00 1.20 -6.10
C GLY A 19 -8.98 0.72 -4.64
N GLY A 20 -7.91 0.04 -4.18
CA GLY A 20 -7.89 -0.47 -2.81
C GLY A 20 -7.98 0.60 -1.72
N ALA A 21 -7.31 1.74 -1.90
CA ALA A 21 -7.43 2.89 -0.98
C ALA A 21 -8.81 3.54 -1.13
N SER A 22 -9.27 3.74 -2.37
CA SER A 22 -10.57 4.30 -2.67
C SER A 22 -11.73 3.49 -2.09
N SER A 23 -11.66 2.16 -2.12
CA SER A 23 -12.65 1.30 -1.43
C SER A 23 -12.65 1.52 0.09
N GLY A 24 -11.46 1.68 0.69
CA GLY A 24 -11.36 2.02 2.11
C GLY A 24 -11.95 3.39 2.45
N LEU A 25 -11.72 4.37 1.59
CA LEU A 25 -12.30 5.70 1.70
C LEU A 25 -13.84 5.65 1.55
N GLU A 26 -14.32 4.89 0.57
CA GLU A 26 -15.75 4.70 0.36
C GLU A 26 -16.44 4.03 1.55
N TRP A 27 -15.83 2.99 2.14
CA TRP A 27 -16.36 2.38 3.36
C TRP A 27 -16.41 3.34 4.54
N ALA A 28 -15.45 4.26 4.63
CA ALA A 28 -15.39 5.23 5.71
C ALA A 28 -16.32 6.43 5.52
N THR A 29 -16.56 6.86 4.29
CA THR A 29 -17.29 8.11 3.96
C THR A 29 -18.67 7.88 3.34
N GLY A 30 -18.97 6.63 2.95
CA GLY A 30 -20.21 6.27 2.25
C GLY A 30 -20.22 6.64 0.77
N ARG A 31 -19.11 7.13 0.20
CA ARG A 31 -19.01 7.52 -1.23
C ARG A 31 -17.62 7.27 -1.79
N SER A 32 -17.54 6.94 -3.07
CA SER A 32 -16.28 6.85 -3.81
C SER A 32 -15.56 8.21 -3.84
N PRO A 33 -14.21 8.24 -3.98
CA PRO A 33 -13.51 9.50 -4.25
C PRO A 33 -14.04 10.19 -5.50
N ASP A 34 -14.09 11.52 -5.46
CA ASP A 34 -14.57 12.32 -6.60
C ASP A 34 -13.55 12.33 -7.74
N ILE A 35 -12.25 12.32 -7.39
CA ILE A 35 -11.13 12.39 -8.35
C ILE A 35 -10.11 11.33 -8.03
N ALA A 36 -9.64 10.60 -9.06
CA ALA A 36 -8.53 9.64 -8.98
C ALA A 36 -7.50 9.89 -10.08
N ILE A 37 -6.22 9.93 -9.73
CA ILE A 37 -5.14 10.27 -10.66
C ILE A 37 -4.07 9.18 -10.64
N ASN A 38 -3.78 8.59 -11.82
CA ASN A 38 -2.63 7.72 -12.05
C ASN A 38 -2.20 7.78 -13.51
N HIS A 39 -0.91 7.57 -13.77
CA HIS A 39 -0.35 7.53 -15.13
C HIS A 39 -0.48 6.16 -15.80
N ASP A 40 -0.73 5.09 -15.05
CA ASP A 40 -0.85 3.72 -15.56
C ASP A 40 -2.28 3.46 -16.02
N THR A 41 -2.45 3.23 -17.32
CA THR A 41 -3.76 2.99 -17.95
C THR A 41 -4.44 1.73 -17.44
N ALA A 42 -3.69 0.67 -17.14
CA ALA A 42 -4.26 -0.59 -16.62
C ALA A 42 -4.77 -0.40 -15.19
N ALA A 43 -4.01 0.31 -14.33
CA ALA A 43 -4.45 0.64 -12.99
C ALA A 43 -5.72 1.50 -13.02
N VAL A 44 -5.77 2.54 -13.87
CA VAL A 44 -6.96 3.39 -14.01
C VAL A 44 -8.15 2.62 -14.57
N SER A 45 -7.94 1.70 -15.52
CA SER A 45 -9.02 0.85 -16.03
C SER A 45 -9.64 -0.01 -14.94
N LEU A 46 -8.80 -0.62 -14.09
CA LEU A 46 -9.28 -1.40 -12.94
C LEU A 46 -9.98 -0.52 -11.90
N HIS A 47 -9.41 0.65 -11.62
CA HIS A 47 -10.01 1.62 -10.70
C HIS A 47 -11.40 2.06 -11.18
N LYS A 48 -11.54 2.36 -12.48
CA LYS A 48 -12.81 2.76 -13.08
C LYS A 48 -13.88 1.66 -13.00
N ALA A 49 -13.46 0.38 -13.10
CA ALA A 49 -14.39 -0.74 -12.92
C ALA A 49 -14.91 -0.84 -11.48
N ASN A 50 -14.07 -0.53 -10.49
CA ASN A 50 -14.42 -0.56 -9.07
C ASN A 50 -15.15 0.71 -8.58
N HIS A 51 -14.83 1.86 -9.16
CA HIS A 51 -15.35 3.18 -8.78
C HIS A 51 -15.81 3.96 -10.01
N PRO A 52 -16.93 3.57 -10.65
CA PRO A 52 -17.39 4.15 -11.92
C PRO A 52 -17.78 5.63 -11.83
N GLU A 53 -18.20 6.09 -10.65
CA GLU A 53 -18.61 7.49 -10.40
C GLU A 53 -17.43 8.46 -10.27
N THR A 54 -16.23 7.95 -10.09
CA THR A 54 -15.02 8.76 -9.89
C THR A 54 -14.58 9.38 -11.22
N GLN A 55 -14.20 10.65 -11.22
CA GLN A 55 -13.52 11.28 -12.34
C GLN A 55 -12.05 10.82 -12.40
N HIS A 56 -11.68 10.13 -13.48
CA HIS A 56 -10.35 9.56 -13.63
C HIS A 56 -9.45 10.39 -14.54
N TYR A 57 -8.23 10.68 -14.06
CA TYR A 57 -7.16 11.28 -14.85
C TYR A 57 -6.07 10.24 -15.14
N VAL A 58 -5.92 9.84 -16.41
CA VAL A 58 -4.79 9.02 -16.88
C VAL A 58 -3.63 9.96 -17.18
N SER A 59 -2.91 10.38 -16.15
CA SER A 59 -1.89 11.43 -16.28
C SER A 59 -0.81 11.31 -15.20
N ASP A 60 0.38 11.88 -15.48
CA ASP A 60 1.41 12.06 -14.47
C ASP A 60 0.91 13.08 -13.44
N VAL A 61 0.95 12.70 -12.16
CA VAL A 61 0.52 13.56 -11.04
C VAL A 61 1.23 14.91 -10.97
N PHE A 62 2.41 15.04 -11.62
CA PHE A 62 3.10 16.33 -11.74
C PHE A 62 2.48 17.27 -12.77
N THR A 63 1.74 16.75 -13.74
CA THR A 63 1.17 17.56 -14.85
C THR A 63 -0.27 17.96 -14.60
N VAL A 64 -1.00 17.26 -13.74
CA VAL A 64 -2.37 17.65 -13.39
C VAL A 64 -2.35 18.93 -12.54
N ASP A 65 -3.02 19.97 -12.97
CA ASP A 65 -3.20 21.17 -12.16
C ASP A 65 -4.30 20.94 -11.11
N PRO A 66 -4.01 21.12 -9.79
CA PRO A 66 -4.98 20.90 -8.73
C PRO A 66 -6.23 21.77 -8.85
N THR A 67 -6.09 23.04 -9.23
CA THR A 67 -7.22 23.98 -9.31
C THR A 67 -8.14 23.64 -10.47
N GLU A 68 -7.57 23.26 -11.61
CA GLU A 68 -8.35 22.81 -12.78
C GLU A 68 -9.05 21.49 -12.49
N ALA A 69 -8.36 20.53 -11.87
CA ALA A 69 -8.93 19.21 -11.55
C ALA A 69 -10.10 19.32 -10.58
N THR A 70 -10.01 20.20 -9.58
CA THR A 70 -11.07 20.42 -8.59
C THR A 70 -12.11 21.44 -9.04
N LYS A 71 -11.89 22.12 -10.17
CA LYS A 71 -12.76 23.21 -10.67
C LYS A 71 -12.98 24.31 -9.62
N GLY A 72 -12.02 24.50 -8.72
CA GLY A 72 -12.09 25.45 -7.61
C GLY A 72 -13.00 25.01 -6.44
N GLU A 73 -13.55 23.80 -6.48
CA GLU A 73 -14.33 23.26 -5.35
C GLU A 73 -13.43 22.95 -4.14
N PRO A 74 -13.94 23.13 -2.92
CA PRO A 74 -13.19 22.77 -1.70
C PRO A 74 -12.83 21.28 -1.68
N VAL A 75 -11.61 20.96 -1.22
CA VAL A 75 -11.17 19.58 -1.03
C VAL A 75 -11.26 19.23 0.45
N ALA A 76 -12.13 18.28 0.79
CA ALA A 76 -12.28 17.78 2.15
C ALA A 76 -11.12 16.84 2.51
N LEU A 77 -10.80 15.91 1.61
CA LEU A 77 -9.77 14.88 1.85
C LEU A 77 -8.90 14.69 0.61
N LEU A 78 -7.58 14.75 0.81
CA LEU A 78 -6.58 14.33 -0.15
C LEU A 78 -5.89 13.07 0.36
N TRP A 79 -6.10 11.95 -0.33
CA TRP A 79 -5.32 10.73 -0.12
C TRP A 79 -4.14 10.69 -1.09
N ALA A 80 -3.00 10.17 -0.63
CA ALA A 80 -1.83 9.97 -1.46
C ALA A 80 -1.06 8.70 -1.07
N SER A 81 -0.77 7.85 -2.05
CA SER A 81 0.07 6.65 -1.87
C SER A 81 1.21 6.62 -2.89
N PRO A 82 2.19 7.55 -2.79
CA PRO A 82 3.28 7.68 -3.76
C PRO A 82 4.17 6.44 -3.81
N ASP A 83 4.69 6.11 -5.00
CA ASP A 83 5.54 4.93 -5.22
C ASP A 83 6.70 4.87 -4.21
N CYS A 84 6.78 3.73 -3.52
CA CYS A 84 7.76 3.42 -2.48
C CYS A 84 9.02 2.73 -2.99
N THR A 85 9.19 2.49 -4.30
CA THR A 85 10.29 1.66 -4.85
C THR A 85 11.69 2.15 -4.49
N HIS A 86 11.83 3.44 -4.15
CA HIS A 86 13.08 4.05 -3.68
C HIS A 86 13.37 3.89 -2.20
N HIS A 87 12.35 3.60 -1.41
CA HIS A 87 12.45 3.52 0.04
C HIS A 87 12.38 2.06 0.51
N SER A 88 11.76 1.17 -0.28
CA SER A 88 11.50 -0.22 0.09
C SER A 88 12.75 -1.10 0.03
N LYS A 89 13.03 -1.82 1.12
CA LYS A 89 14.02 -2.90 1.20
C LYS A 89 13.56 -4.21 0.53
N ALA A 90 12.31 -4.29 0.09
CA ALA A 90 11.71 -5.56 -0.35
C ALA A 90 12.25 -6.06 -1.70
N ARG A 91 12.93 -5.24 -2.49
CA ARG A 91 13.34 -5.59 -3.85
C ARG A 91 14.62 -6.41 -3.98
N GLY A 92 15.45 -6.54 -2.94
CA GLY A 92 16.74 -7.24 -3.03
C GLY A 92 17.71 -6.68 -4.10
N ALA A 93 17.30 -5.64 -4.83
CA ALA A 93 18.10 -4.92 -5.81
C ALA A 93 18.54 -3.57 -5.23
N ALA A 94 19.62 -3.00 -5.78
CA ALA A 94 20.09 -1.67 -5.40
C ALA A 94 18.92 -0.66 -5.47
N PRO A 95 18.83 0.29 -4.50
CA PRO A 95 17.77 1.29 -4.48
C PRO A 95 17.73 2.03 -5.82
N ASN A 96 16.55 2.11 -6.43
CA ASN A 96 16.39 2.89 -7.66
C ASN A 96 16.66 4.37 -7.34
N ARG A 97 17.57 5.01 -8.08
CA ARG A 97 18.14 6.33 -7.78
C ARG A 97 17.48 7.46 -8.55
N ASP A 98 16.33 7.18 -9.14
CA ASP A 98 15.57 8.14 -9.92
C ASP A 98 15.08 9.30 -9.03
N LYS A 99 15.59 10.49 -9.31
CA LYS A 99 15.25 11.72 -8.58
C LYS A 99 13.77 12.07 -8.71
N LYS A 100 13.14 11.79 -9.87
CA LYS A 100 11.75 12.11 -10.14
C LYS A 100 10.84 11.31 -9.21
N ARG A 101 11.08 10.01 -9.06
CA ARG A 101 10.29 9.17 -8.15
C ARG A 101 10.47 9.55 -6.67
N ARG A 102 11.68 9.97 -6.28
CA ARG A 102 11.93 10.47 -4.91
C ARG A 102 11.23 11.81 -4.64
N ALA A 103 10.82 12.52 -5.67
CA ALA A 103 10.12 13.78 -5.57
C ALA A 103 8.58 13.63 -5.52
N LEU A 104 8.04 12.43 -5.69
CA LEU A 104 6.60 12.20 -5.77
C LEU A 104 5.82 12.77 -4.57
N ALA A 105 6.36 12.64 -3.36
CA ALA A 105 5.70 13.19 -2.17
C ALA A 105 5.58 14.72 -2.19
N TRP A 106 6.41 15.44 -2.96
CA TRP A 106 6.28 16.89 -3.10
C TRP A 106 5.05 17.33 -3.89
N VAL A 107 4.43 16.42 -4.64
CA VAL A 107 3.12 16.67 -5.28
C VAL A 107 2.06 16.98 -4.21
N VAL A 108 2.11 16.28 -3.08
CA VAL A 108 1.20 16.53 -1.95
C VAL A 108 1.34 17.95 -1.43
N THR A 109 2.56 18.48 -1.32
CA THR A 109 2.76 19.88 -0.86
C THR A 109 2.30 20.90 -1.89
N ARG A 110 2.35 20.58 -3.20
CA ARG A 110 1.78 21.41 -4.25
C ARG A 110 0.25 21.49 -4.11
N TRP A 111 -0.42 20.35 -3.97
CA TRP A 111 -1.85 20.29 -3.73
C TRP A 111 -2.24 21.02 -2.45
N ALA A 112 -1.47 20.80 -1.36
CA ALA A 112 -1.67 21.50 -0.08
C ALA A 112 -1.58 23.03 -0.23
N GLY A 113 -0.67 23.54 -1.07
CA GLY A 113 -0.51 24.98 -1.32
C GLY A 113 -1.58 25.59 -2.23
N GLN A 114 -2.08 24.83 -3.21
CA GLN A 114 -3.00 25.37 -4.23
C GLN A 114 -4.48 25.22 -3.84
N VAL A 115 -4.91 24.03 -3.41
CA VAL A 115 -6.34 23.75 -3.12
C VAL A 115 -6.61 23.49 -1.64
N GLN A 116 -5.57 23.51 -0.82
CA GLN A 116 -5.66 23.54 0.63
C GLN A 116 -6.63 22.50 1.24
N PRO A 117 -6.46 21.18 0.97
CA PRO A 117 -7.34 20.16 1.53
C PRO A 117 -7.51 20.30 3.04
N SER A 118 -8.71 20.10 3.57
CA SER A 118 -8.94 20.14 5.02
C SER A 118 -8.15 19.07 5.75
N VAL A 119 -8.08 17.86 5.16
CA VAL A 119 -7.32 16.72 5.65
C VAL A 119 -6.48 16.13 4.51
N ILE A 120 -5.23 15.80 4.82
CA ILE A 120 -4.33 15.06 3.94
C ILE A 120 -3.96 13.76 4.64
N MET A 121 -4.09 12.64 3.94
CA MET A 121 -3.62 11.33 4.39
C MET A 121 -2.62 10.78 3.38
N LEU A 122 -1.45 10.31 3.85
CA LEU A 122 -0.45 9.68 3.00
C LEU A 122 -0.08 8.31 3.57
N GLU A 123 -0.03 7.32 2.69
CA GLU A 123 0.48 5.97 2.99
C GLU A 123 1.81 5.73 2.30
N ASN A 124 2.76 5.10 3.00
CA ASN A 124 4.01 4.64 2.42
C ASN A 124 4.63 3.50 3.23
N VAL A 125 5.77 2.97 2.77
CA VAL A 125 6.57 2.03 3.56
C VAL A 125 7.21 2.74 4.76
N GLN A 126 7.53 1.97 5.83
CA GLN A 126 8.14 2.53 7.03
C GLN A 126 9.44 3.31 6.75
N GLU A 127 10.20 2.88 5.74
CA GLU A 127 11.45 3.52 5.35
C GLU A 127 11.27 4.91 4.72
N PHE A 128 10.04 5.34 4.44
CA PHE A 128 9.77 6.70 4.00
C PHE A 128 10.13 7.73 5.07
N ALA A 129 9.97 7.40 6.35
CA ALA A 129 10.44 8.26 7.45
C ALA A 129 11.97 8.45 7.45
N ASP A 130 12.70 7.53 6.82
CA ASP A 130 14.15 7.57 6.66
C ASP A 130 14.59 8.44 5.47
N TRP A 131 13.66 8.99 4.70
CA TRP A 131 13.95 9.77 3.50
C TRP A 131 14.94 10.91 3.78
N GLY A 132 16.14 10.78 3.20
CA GLY A 132 17.24 11.70 3.34
C GLY A 132 17.89 12.02 1.99
N PRO A 133 18.84 12.96 1.94
CA PRO A 133 19.57 13.30 0.73
C PRO A 133 20.43 12.14 0.24
N LEU A 134 20.66 12.09 -1.06
CA LEU A 134 21.60 11.18 -1.69
C LEU A 134 23.01 11.81 -1.69
N VAL A 135 24.03 10.98 -1.45
CA VAL A 135 25.46 11.33 -1.49
C VAL A 135 26.21 10.38 -2.42
N GLY A 136 27.37 10.80 -2.90
CA GLY A 136 28.20 10.04 -3.83
C GLY A 136 28.21 10.62 -5.25
N PRO A 137 29.04 10.06 -6.16
CA PRO A 137 29.17 10.52 -7.53
C PRO A 137 27.85 10.37 -8.32
N VAL A 138 27.72 11.14 -9.39
CA VAL A 138 26.60 11.01 -10.33
C VAL A 138 26.63 9.60 -10.91
N GLY A 139 25.48 8.89 -10.85
CA GLY A 139 25.36 7.49 -11.29
C GLY A 139 25.50 6.47 -10.16
N ASP A 140 26.16 6.81 -9.03
CA ASP A 140 26.30 5.94 -7.86
C ASP A 140 25.94 6.64 -6.53
N ARG A 141 24.86 7.40 -6.53
CA ARG A 141 24.39 8.08 -5.31
C ARG A 141 23.66 7.12 -4.39
N GLN A 142 24.01 7.18 -3.09
CA GLN A 142 23.40 6.38 -2.03
C GLN A 142 22.69 7.28 -1.01
N PRO A 143 21.66 6.77 -0.30
CA PRO A 143 21.10 7.48 0.84
C PRO A 143 22.19 7.77 1.88
N CYS A 144 22.27 9.02 2.34
CA CYS A 144 23.25 9.45 3.33
C CYS A 144 22.88 8.91 4.73
N PRO A 145 23.66 8.02 5.36
CA PRO A 145 23.30 7.47 6.68
C PRO A 145 23.21 8.56 7.75
N ARG A 146 24.13 9.55 7.71
CA ARG A 146 24.19 10.64 8.69
C ARG A 146 23.04 11.65 8.58
N ARG A 147 22.35 11.68 7.43
CA ARG A 147 21.24 12.59 7.15
C ARG A 147 19.92 11.87 6.90
N LYS A 148 19.80 10.68 7.46
CA LYS A 148 18.60 9.86 7.46
C LYS A 148 17.40 10.63 8.02
N GLY A 149 16.26 10.61 7.36
CA GLY A 149 15.04 11.30 7.74
C GLY A 149 15.06 12.84 7.57
N ARG A 150 16.16 13.43 7.11
CA ARG A 150 16.26 14.90 6.97
C ARG A 150 15.25 15.45 5.94
N THR A 151 15.12 14.80 4.80
CA THR A 151 14.19 15.20 3.75
C THR A 151 12.74 14.99 4.16
N PHE A 152 12.46 13.87 4.86
CA PHE A 152 11.13 13.62 5.43
C PHE A 152 10.72 14.75 6.37
N ARG A 153 11.57 15.09 7.35
CA ARG A 153 11.30 16.22 8.26
C ARG A 153 11.16 17.56 7.55
N GLN A 154 11.91 17.79 6.47
CA GLN A 154 11.77 19.00 5.65
C GLN A 154 10.42 19.02 4.93
N TRP A 155 9.98 17.87 4.41
CA TRP A 155 8.68 17.72 3.77
C TRP A 155 7.54 17.95 4.77
N VAL A 156 7.59 17.37 5.98
CA VAL A 156 6.63 17.65 7.07
C VAL A 156 6.57 19.14 7.37
N ARG A 157 7.72 19.78 7.60
CA ARG A 157 7.77 21.23 7.86
C ARG A 157 7.16 22.08 6.74
N SER A 158 7.19 21.61 5.49
CA SER A 158 6.55 22.33 4.39
C SER A 158 5.01 22.31 4.50
N LEU A 159 4.43 21.23 5.01
CA LEU A 159 3.00 21.15 5.32
C LEU A 159 2.65 22.00 6.55
N GLU A 160 3.46 21.94 7.61
CA GLU A 160 3.28 22.78 8.81
C GLU A 160 3.29 24.28 8.45
N LYS A 161 4.18 24.72 7.55
CA LYS A 161 4.22 26.11 7.04
C LYS A 161 2.97 26.51 6.26
N LEU A 162 2.24 25.56 5.69
CA LEU A 162 0.95 25.78 5.03
C LEU A 162 -0.24 25.73 6.01
N GLY A 163 0.03 25.67 7.33
CA GLY A 163 -0.97 25.70 8.38
C GLY A 163 -1.54 24.34 8.76
N TYR A 164 -0.87 23.23 8.40
CA TYR A 164 -1.28 21.89 8.82
C TYR A 164 -0.65 21.51 10.16
N GLU A 165 -1.42 20.89 11.02
CA GLU A 165 -0.93 20.02 12.09
C GLU A 165 -0.62 18.65 11.49
N VAL A 166 0.58 18.08 11.76
CA VAL A 166 1.06 16.86 11.09
C VAL A 166 1.52 15.82 12.10
N GLU A 167 0.93 14.63 12.02
CA GLU A 167 1.38 13.46 12.76
C GLU A 167 1.64 12.28 11.83
N TRP A 168 2.42 11.30 12.31
CA TRP A 168 2.60 10.03 11.59
C TRP A 168 2.78 8.86 12.53
N LYS A 169 2.28 7.69 12.10
CA LYS A 169 2.41 6.43 12.85
C LYS A 169 2.62 5.25 11.91
N LEU A 170 3.26 4.22 12.44
CA LEU A 170 3.29 2.90 11.80
C LEU A 170 2.06 2.12 12.23
N LEU A 171 1.26 1.66 11.27
CA LEU A 171 0.11 0.80 11.53
C LEU A 171 0.32 -0.55 10.87
N ASN A 172 -0.01 -1.62 11.62
CA ASN A 172 0.01 -2.98 11.10
C ASN A 172 -1.42 -3.38 10.74
N ALA A 173 -1.66 -3.74 9.49
CA ALA A 173 -2.99 -4.05 8.98
C ALA A 173 -3.67 -5.20 9.75
N ALA A 174 -2.91 -6.22 10.22
CA ALA A 174 -3.48 -7.31 10.99
C ALA A 174 -4.11 -6.84 12.30
N GLN A 175 -3.54 -5.81 12.94
CA GLN A 175 -4.08 -5.24 14.19
C GLN A 175 -5.44 -4.55 13.99
N HIS A 176 -5.82 -4.27 12.74
CA HIS A 176 -7.08 -3.63 12.36
C HIS A 176 -8.01 -4.58 11.57
N GLY A 177 -7.76 -5.90 11.65
CA GLY A 177 -8.65 -6.93 11.10
C GLY A 177 -8.42 -7.25 9.61
N ALA A 178 -7.36 -6.74 9.00
CA ALA A 178 -6.99 -7.17 7.66
C ALA A 178 -6.19 -8.49 7.70
N PRO A 179 -6.39 -9.43 6.77
CA PRO A 179 -5.70 -10.72 6.75
C PRO A 179 -4.26 -10.62 6.21
N THR A 180 -3.51 -9.66 6.72
CA THR A 180 -2.10 -9.42 6.33
C THR A 180 -1.35 -8.70 7.43
N SER A 181 -0.10 -9.10 7.68
CA SER A 181 0.82 -8.43 8.63
C SER A 181 1.55 -7.23 8.02
N ARG A 182 0.96 -6.61 6.98
CA ARG A 182 1.55 -5.48 6.27
C ARG A 182 1.62 -4.26 7.19
N THR A 183 2.83 -3.79 7.49
CA THR A 183 3.05 -2.56 8.25
C THR A 183 3.36 -1.41 7.29
N ARG A 184 2.70 -0.26 7.50
CA ARG A 184 2.86 0.95 6.70
C ARG A 184 2.95 2.18 7.57
N LEU A 185 3.67 3.16 7.07
CA LEU A 185 3.67 4.51 7.61
C LEU A 185 2.44 5.25 7.08
N PHE A 186 1.66 5.78 7.98
CA PHE A 186 0.59 6.72 7.67
C PHE A 186 0.98 8.10 8.20
N VAL A 187 0.79 9.12 7.36
CA VAL A 187 0.90 10.52 7.76
C VAL A 187 -0.48 11.13 7.63
N VAL A 188 -0.90 11.85 8.67
CA VAL A 188 -2.13 12.62 8.68
C VAL A 188 -1.77 14.07 8.88
N ALA A 189 -2.27 14.95 8.03
CA ALA A 189 -2.12 16.40 8.17
C ALA A 189 -3.50 17.06 8.14
N ARG A 190 -3.82 17.89 9.13
CA ARG A 190 -5.09 18.59 9.26
C ARG A 190 -4.90 20.09 9.39
N ARG A 191 -5.81 20.84 8.79
CA ARG A 191 -5.87 22.32 8.93
C ARG A 191 -7.26 22.85 9.34
N ASP A 192 -8.19 21.93 9.61
CA ASP A 192 -9.57 22.25 9.99
C ASP A 192 -9.75 22.51 11.49
N GLY A 193 -8.65 22.54 12.25
CA GLY A 193 -8.66 22.78 13.69
C GLY A 193 -9.14 21.62 14.55
N LEU A 194 -9.43 20.45 13.94
CA LEU A 194 -9.81 19.25 14.68
C LEU A 194 -8.58 18.40 15.02
N PRO A 195 -8.57 17.70 16.16
CA PRO A 195 -7.44 16.88 16.57
C PRO A 195 -7.24 15.68 15.63
N ILE A 196 -5.99 15.28 15.45
CA ILE A 196 -5.65 14.04 14.76
C ILE A 196 -5.93 12.87 15.70
N THR A 197 -6.81 11.96 15.28
CA THR A 197 -7.13 10.73 16.02
C THR A 197 -6.63 9.51 15.27
N TRP A 198 -6.06 8.56 16.01
CA TRP A 198 -5.54 7.32 15.44
C TRP A 198 -6.43 6.13 15.82
N PRO A 199 -6.66 5.19 14.89
CA PRO A 199 -7.46 4.02 15.21
C PRO A 199 -6.75 3.17 16.27
N THR A 200 -7.55 2.64 17.21
CA THR A 200 -7.07 1.67 18.19
C THR A 200 -7.06 0.26 17.58
N PRO A 201 -6.07 -0.59 17.90
CA PRO A 201 -6.06 -1.98 17.48
C PRO A 201 -7.33 -2.70 17.94
N THR A 202 -7.90 -3.50 17.04
CA THR A 202 -9.09 -4.34 17.31
C THR A 202 -8.75 -5.83 17.37
N HIS A 203 -7.56 -6.21 16.86
CA HIS A 203 -7.09 -7.60 16.77
C HIS A 203 -5.69 -7.71 17.37
N GLY A 204 -5.41 -8.85 18.04
CA GLY A 204 -4.14 -9.12 18.68
C GLY A 204 -4.26 -9.84 20.01
N PRO A 205 -3.16 -10.01 20.78
CA PRO A 205 -3.19 -10.63 22.09
C PRO A 205 -4.18 -9.89 23.03
N GLY A 206 -5.11 -10.62 23.61
CA GLY A 206 -6.17 -10.07 24.48
C GLY A 206 -7.30 -9.32 23.75
N LEU A 207 -7.29 -9.30 22.42
CA LEU A 207 -8.31 -8.73 21.55
C LEU A 207 -8.91 -9.82 20.65
N LYS A 208 -9.63 -9.43 19.57
CA LYS A 208 -10.09 -10.39 18.57
C LYS A 208 -8.90 -11.13 17.94
N PRO A 209 -9.02 -12.42 17.61
CA PRO A 209 -7.99 -13.15 16.89
C PRO A 209 -7.63 -12.48 15.56
N PHE A 210 -6.36 -12.56 15.16
CA PHE A 210 -5.96 -12.10 13.82
C PHE A 210 -6.70 -12.89 12.74
N LYS A 211 -7.19 -12.17 11.73
CA LYS A 211 -7.74 -12.82 10.53
C LYS A 211 -6.62 -13.41 9.69
N THR A 212 -6.88 -14.53 9.07
CA THR A 212 -5.93 -15.22 8.18
C THR A 212 -6.29 -15.01 6.71
N ALA A 213 -5.30 -15.10 5.83
CA ALA A 213 -5.55 -15.07 4.39
C ALA A 213 -6.44 -16.23 3.90
N ALA A 214 -6.52 -17.31 4.68
CA ALA A 214 -7.37 -18.46 4.40
C ALA A 214 -8.85 -18.07 4.25
N GLU A 215 -9.31 -17.10 5.01
CA GLU A 215 -10.70 -16.60 4.96
C GLU A 215 -11.04 -15.88 3.64
N CYS A 216 -10.00 -15.47 2.88
CA CYS A 216 -10.13 -14.75 1.62
C CYS A 216 -9.83 -15.61 0.39
N ILE A 217 -9.52 -16.90 0.59
CA ILE A 217 -9.17 -17.82 -0.50
C ILE A 217 -10.36 -18.70 -0.79
N ASP A 218 -10.78 -18.76 -2.04
CA ASP A 218 -11.71 -19.76 -2.51
C ASP A 218 -10.96 -21.10 -2.70
N TRP A 219 -11.12 -21.98 -1.74
CA TRP A 219 -10.46 -23.28 -1.72
C TRP A 219 -11.06 -24.28 -2.70
N SER A 220 -12.21 -23.98 -3.32
CA SER A 220 -12.82 -24.81 -4.38
C SER A 220 -12.16 -24.57 -5.74
N GLU A 221 -11.43 -23.46 -5.91
CA GLU A 221 -10.73 -23.16 -7.16
C GLU A 221 -9.65 -24.20 -7.47
N PRO A 222 -9.65 -24.79 -8.69
CA PRO A 222 -8.70 -25.81 -9.06
C PRO A 222 -7.27 -25.26 -9.08
N MET A 223 -6.33 -26.04 -8.52
CA MET A 223 -4.93 -25.65 -8.42
C MET A 223 -4.01 -26.57 -9.22
N CYS A 224 -3.13 -26.01 -10.02
CA CYS A 224 -2.04 -26.77 -10.65
C CYS A 224 -0.97 -27.09 -9.62
N SER A 225 -0.63 -28.35 -9.43
CA SER A 225 0.41 -28.78 -8.49
C SER A 225 1.72 -28.00 -8.68
N ILE A 226 2.38 -27.66 -7.57
CA ILE A 226 3.71 -27.05 -7.62
C ILE A 226 4.78 -28.03 -8.14
N PHE A 227 4.51 -29.31 -8.15
CA PHE A 227 5.37 -30.40 -8.63
C PHE A 227 5.10 -30.79 -10.07
N SER A 228 4.08 -30.20 -10.73
CA SER A 228 3.75 -30.52 -12.11
C SER A 228 4.92 -30.26 -13.06
N THR A 229 5.02 -31.11 -14.05
CA THR A 229 5.90 -30.89 -15.23
C THR A 229 5.31 -29.79 -16.13
N PRO A 230 6.09 -29.26 -17.08
CA PRO A 230 5.58 -28.31 -18.07
C PRO A 230 4.40 -28.87 -18.90
N ALA A 231 4.45 -30.16 -19.24
CA ALA A 231 3.37 -30.83 -19.99
C ALA A 231 2.08 -30.93 -19.17
N GLU A 232 2.16 -31.38 -17.91
CA GLU A 232 1.01 -31.45 -16.99
C GLU A 232 0.42 -30.05 -16.72
N ALA A 233 1.26 -29.03 -16.55
CA ALA A 233 0.80 -27.66 -16.37
C ALA A 233 0.05 -27.13 -17.61
N LYS A 234 0.51 -27.49 -18.82
CA LYS A 234 -0.17 -27.14 -20.07
C LYS A 234 -1.54 -27.82 -20.16
N THR A 235 -1.59 -29.11 -19.88
CA THR A 235 -2.84 -29.89 -19.86
C THR A 235 -3.81 -29.32 -18.84
N TRP A 236 -3.33 -29.00 -17.63
CA TRP A 236 -4.14 -28.38 -16.57
C TRP A 236 -4.73 -27.03 -17.03
N GLY A 237 -3.92 -26.17 -17.67
CA GLY A 237 -4.38 -24.88 -18.20
C GLY A 237 -5.50 -25.04 -19.23
N GLN A 238 -5.35 -26.00 -20.14
CA GLN A 238 -6.36 -26.30 -21.16
C GLN A 238 -7.66 -26.86 -20.54
N GLN A 239 -7.56 -27.77 -19.57
CA GLN A 239 -8.72 -28.38 -18.91
C GLN A 239 -9.55 -27.37 -18.10
N HIS A 240 -8.93 -26.31 -17.57
CA HIS A 240 -9.59 -25.33 -16.72
C HIS A 240 -9.80 -23.96 -17.37
N ASP A 241 -9.56 -23.87 -18.67
CA ASP A 241 -9.62 -22.58 -19.43
C ASP A 241 -8.83 -21.46 -18.74
N ARG A 242 -7.61 -21.80 -18.32
CA ARG A 242 -6.69 -20.90 -17.62
C ARG A 242 -5.37 -20.78 -18.37
N ASN A 243 -4.66 -19.69 -18.14
CA ASN A 243 -3.29 -19.56 -18.62
C ASN A 243 -2.41 -20.69 -18.04
N THR A 244 -1.55 -21.26 -18.85
CA THR A 244 -0.60 -22.30 -18.42
C THR A 244 0.30 -21.79 -17.30
N PRO A 245 0.24 -22.36 -16.09
CA PRO A 245 1.14 -21.95 -15.01
C PRO A 245 2.58 -22.31 -15.34
N ARG A 246 3.52 -21.43 -14.98
CA ARG A 246 4.95 -21.74 -15.15
C ARG A 246 5.38 -22.86 -14.20
N ARG A 247 5.72 -24.02 -14.77
CA ARG A 247 6.25 -25.18 -14.06
C ARG A 247 7.49 -25.73 -14.77
N PRO A 248 8.43 -26.36 -14.04
CA PRO A 248 8.52 -26.39 -12.58
C PRO A 248 8.80 -25.00 -12.01
N LEU A 249 8.55 -24.84 -10.71
CA LEU A 249 8.95 -23.64 -9.99
C LEU A 249 10.48 -23.59 -9.87
N ALA A 250 11.04 -22.38 -9.87
CA ALA A 250 12.48 -22.20 -9.68
C ALA A 250 12.95 -22.76 -8.33
N ASP A 251 14.15 -23.35 -8.25
CA ASP A 251 14.71 -24.01 -7.06
C ASP A 251 14.68 -23.11 -5.83
N LYS A 252 15.01 -21.82 -5.97
CA LYS A 252 14.93 -20.83 -4.88
C LYS A 252 13.49 -20.67 -4.34
N THR A 253 12.48 -20.85 -5.19
CA THR A 253 11.06 -20.79 -4.79
C THR A 253 10.68 -22.07 -4.07
N MET A 254 11.05 -23.23 -4.61
CA MET A 254 10.83 -24.52 -3.97
C MET A 254 11.49 -24.60 -2.59
N ALA A 255 12.73 -24.14 -2.48
CA ALA A 255 13.44 -24.08 -1.19
C ALA A 255 12.74 -23.15 -0.16
N ARG A 256 12.12 -22.05 -0.61
CA ARG A 256 11.31 -21.20 0.29
C ARG A 256 10.02 -21.88 0.72
N ILE A 257 9.35 -22.57 -0.18
CA ILE A 257 8.14 -23.35 0.13
C ILE A 257 8.49 -24.44 1.15
N ALA A 258 9.54 -25.24 0.90
CA ALA A 258 10.00 -26.29 1.82
C ALA A 258 10.29 -25.76 3.23
N ARG A 259 11.01 -24.63 3.34
CA ARG A 259 11.24 -23.97 4.65
C ARG A 259 9.95 -23.50 5.30
N GLY A 260 9.00 -22.99 4.50
CA GLY A 260 7.69 -22.59 5.00
C GLY A 260 6.89 -23.77 5.55
N ILE A 261 6.80 -24.84 4.80
CA ILE A 261 6.12 -26.08 5.23
C ILE A 261 6.74 -26.62 6.52
N ARG A 262 8.08 -26.74 6.54
CA ARG A 262 8.78 -27.21 7.74
C ARG A 262 8.45 -26.36 8.96
N LYS A 263 8.62 -25.04 8.89
CA LYS A 263 8.44 -24.13 10.02
C LYS A 263 7.00 -24.03 10.50
N PHE A 264 6.04 -23.98 9.58
CA PHE A 264 4.67 -23.62 9.90
C PHE A 264 3.68 -24.80 9.91
N VAL A 265 4.09 -25.94 9.37
CA VAL A 265 3.27 -27.15 9.36
C VAL A 265 3.93 -28.24 10.20
N VAL A 266 5.17 -28.65 9.85
CA VAL A 266 5.82 -29.80 10.49
C VAL A 266 6.30 -29.51 11.92
N GLU A 267 6.90 -28.34 12.13
CA GLU A 267 7.47 -27.91 13.43
C GLU A 267 6.50 -27.06 14.27
N ASN A 268 5.31 -26.75 13.73
CA ASN A 268 4.31 -25.95 14.44
C ASN A 268 3.40 -26.87 15.26
N PRO A 269 3.27 -26.70 16.59
CA PRO A 269 2.39 -27.49 17.43
C PRO A 269 0.90 -27.29 17.08
N GLU A 270 0.55 -26.17 16.47
CA GLU A 270 -0.80 -25.84 15.98
C GLU A 270 -0.75 -25.51 14.49
N PRO A 271 -0.55 -26.51 13.61
CA PRO A 271 -0.47 -26.25 12.18
C PRO A 271 -1.83 -25.78 11.64
N PHE A 272 -1.76 -24.78 10.77
CA PHE A 272 -2.94 -24.32 10.05
C PHE A 272 -3.30 -25.32 8.95
N ILE A 273 -4.46 -25.92 9.04
CA ILE A 273 -4.99 -26.92 8.08
C ILE A 273 -6.34 -26.46 7.55
N VAL A 274 -6.57 -26.59 6.25
CA VAL A 274 -7.86 -26.34 5.60
C VAL A 274 -8.37 -27.65 5.01
N GLY A 275 -9.47 -28.14 5.54
CA GLY A 275 -9.97 -29.47 5.18
C GLY A 275 -8.95 -30.57 5.52
N ASP A 276 -8.81 -31.53 4.63
CA ASP A 276 -7.85 -32.65 4.77
C ASP A 276 -6.49 -32.35 4.11
N GLN A 277 -6.27 -31.14 3.65
CA GLN A 277 -5.07 -30.76 2.93
C GLN A 277 -4.24 -29.72 3.72
N ALA A 278 -2.93 -29.95 3.77
CA ALA A 278 -2.02 -28.94 4.26
C ALA A 278 -2.06 -27.68 3.33
N PRO A 279 -2.19 -26.48 3.87
CA PRO A 279 -2.35 -25.31 3.06
C PRO A 279 -1.09 -25.04 2.22
N VAL A 280 -1.29 -24.71 0.95
CA VAL A 280 -0.24 -24.26 0.05
C VAL A 280 0.27 -22.87 0.44
N PHE A 281 -0.53 -22.11 1.20
CA PHE A 281 -0.18 -20.79 1.73
C PHE A 281 -0.06 -20.86 3.25
N VAL A 282 1.11 -20.51 3.73
CA VAL A 282 1.36 -20.36 5.15
C VAL A 282 1.29 -18.87 5.48
N PRO A 283 0.33 -18.44 6.33
CA PRO A 283 0.30 -17.04 6.76
C PRO A 283 1.60 -16.70 7.49
N ARG A 284 2.24 -15.64 7.07
CA ARG A 284 3.48 -15.18 7.70
C ARG A 284 3.14 -14.19 8.81
N TYR A 285 2.92 -14.70 10.01
CA TYR A 285 2.85 -13.90 11.22
C TYR A 285 4.24 -13.84 11.85
N GLY A 286 4.77 -12.64 12.04
CA GLY A 286 6.01 -12.42 12.74
C GLY A 286 7.03 -11.57 12.00
N GLU A 287 7.95 -10.99 12.75
CA GLU A 287 9.09 -10.24 12.26
C GLU A 287 9.98 -11.12 11.36
N ARG A 288 10.49 -10.55 10.29
CA ARG A 288 11.53 -11.22 9.50
C ARG A 288 12.76 -11.37 10.39
N GLU A 289 13.22 -12.60 10.65
CA GLU A 289 14.56 -12.84 11.16
C GLU A 289 15.58 -12.07 10.32
N GLY A 290 16.29 -11.13 10.91
CA GLY A 290 17.27 -10.26 10.24
C GLY A 290 16.90 -8.78 10.17
N GLN A 291 15.82 -8.33 10.80
CA GLN A 291 15.57 -6.92 11.07
C GLN A 291 15.84 -6.61 12.54
N LYS A 292 17.11 -6.41 12.87
CA LYS A 292 17.56 -5.61 14.01
C LYS A 292 18.09 -4.28 13.50
#